data_33685e1b2e8fb3f017554414ad141e5b
#
_entry.id   33685e1b2e8fb3f017554414ad141e5b
#
_cell.length_a   1.000
_cell.length_b   1.000
_cell.length_c   1.000
_cell.angle_alpha   90.00
_cell.angle_beta   90.00
_cell.angle_gamma   90.00
#
_symmetry.space_group_name_H-M   'P 1'
#
loop_
_entity.id
_entity.type
_entity.pdbx_description
1 polymer ?
#
loop_
_entity_poly.entity_id
_entity_poly.type
_entity_poly.pdbx_seq_one_letter_code
_entity_poly.pdbx_strand_id
1 'polypeptide(L)'
;MSLDERGPAVARTISPPVPSRRQSPSPAKAVVVIAPLLLTIAMGLWGIRRKNTMWGDESVTFQLAHRDLSQIWLTAQHVDLVHALYYAVMHEVFGLFGGGLLTLRLPSVLAMSVAASGVGLLALRLAGPRAGLLAGLVFPLLPQVQKYAQEGRSYAMVCALVTWATYALVVSVPHRARWRWAVYGSTMLLACLLHEFAVLALVAHGVTLVVSRVPRAVLRAWSVAAACVVAGLLPLAIRSAGQSGQVSWIGGPVRLRYFLVVAVVGVVCARAPLGVRGPVRLSVLAVPILVLPGLLLLVASLGKPIFVDRYVLYSNIGIALLLGAWMDYFHRRQRSSRNAWIAAVAVLAALVPPSLSLRTPQSRSNDVTAIGAAVRKEGRPGDGLLYLSGQHRVLTAASPEDTRFLTDLALAQDPVSSNTLAGVELPAQDIAARMLEFDRIVVVRAAGAHSPTNPQEEAKTSTLRRHFREYGTTHVNGARVSVYVRGHDPSPKAGPGSNSPGASGEVMR
;
A
#
# COMPACT_ATOMS: atom_id res chain seq x y z
N MET A 1 -2.14 73.88 -62.39
CA MET A 1 -0.90 73.13 -62.74
C MET A 1 -0.32 72.65 -61.39
N SER A 2 -0.72 71.47 -60.94
CA SER A 2 -0.30 70.88 -59.71
C SER A 2 0.17 69.45 -60.03
N LEU A 3 1.45 69.20 -59.78
CA LEU A 3 2.15 67.96 -60.00
C LEU A 3 1.91 67.00 -58.84
N ASP A 4 1.41 65.83 -59.18
CA ASP A 4 1.13 64.70 -58.31
C ASP A 4 2.44 63.93 -58.10
N GLU A 5 3.10 64.01 -56.95
CA GLU A 5 4.26 63.22 -56.55
C GLU A 5 3.82 61.98 -55.79
N ARG A 6 3.64 60.87 -56.49
CA ARG A 6 3.55 59.52 -55.87
C ARG A 6 4.91 58.95 -55.62
N GLY A 7 5.30 58.91 -54.35
CA GLY A 7 6.51 58.21 -53.90
C GLY A 7 6.40 56.70 -54.05
N PRO A 8 7.50 55.95 -54.21
CA PRO A 8 7.50 54.51 -54.46
C PRO A 8 7.07 53.70 -53.25
N ALA A 9 6.16 52.74 -53.45
CA ALA A 9 5.71 51.78 -52.46
C ALA A 9 6.86 50.88 -52.07
N VAL A 10 7.26 50.95 -50.75
CA VAL A 10 8.23 50.01 -50.15
C VAL A 10 7.57 48.65 -50.00
N ALA A 11 7.97 47.72 -50.82
CA ALA A 11 7.60 46.31 -50.69
C ALA A 11 8.16 45.75 -49.37
N ARG A 12 7.29 45.48 -48.38
CA ARG A 12 7.66 44.74 -47.17
C ARG A 12 7.93 43.27 -47.54
N THR A 13 9.18 42.90 -47.57
CA THR A 13 9.63 41.50 -47.64
C THR A 13 9.15 40.77 -46.38
N ILE A 14 8.16 39.90 -46.50
CA ILE A 14 7.72 39.01 -45.44
C ILE A 14 8.78 37.90 -45.32
N SER A 15 9.63 37.98 -44.31
CA SER A 15 10.56 36.90 -43.99
C SER A 15 9.78 35.64 -43.58
N PRO A 16 10.15 34.45 -44.08
CA PRO A 16 9.47 33.22 -43.70
C PRO A 16 9.61 33.00 -42.18
N PRO A 17 8.59 32.39 -41.53
CA PRO A 17 8.63 32.11 -40.06
C PRO A 17 9.81 31.18 -39.77
N VAL A 18 10.73 31.62 -38.96
CA VAL A 18 11.83 30.82 -38.43
C VAL A 18 11.22 29.59 -37.71
N PRO A 19 11.59 28.36 -38.10
CA PRO A 19 11.06 27.17 -37.43
C PRO A 19 11.42 27.23 -35.93
N SER A 20 10.42 27.14 -35.07
CA SER A 20 10.59 27.16 -33.63
C SER A 20 11.54 26.02 -33.23
N ARG A 21 12.80 26.35 -32.92
CA ARG A 21 13.77 25.43 -32.33
C ARG A 21 13.08 24.78 -31.13
N ARG A 22 12.90 23.46 -31.16
CA ARG A 22 12.53 22.68 -29.97
C ARG A 22 13.55 23.03 -28.89
N GLN A 23 13.15 23.85 -27.95
CA GLN A 23 14.01 24.21 -26.81
C GLN A 23 14.32 22.91 -26.06
N SER A 24 15.56 22.49 -26.05
CA SER A 24 16.05 21.43 -25.16
C SER A 24 15.62 21.76 -23.72
N PRO A 25 15.21 20.76 -22.92
CA PRO A 25 14.80 21.00 -21.55
C PRO A 25 15.91 21.74 -20.81
N SER A 26 15.56 22.83 -20.11
CA SER A 26 16.58 23.58 -19.35
C SER A 26 17.28 22.66 -18.37
N PRO A 27 18.61 22.78 -18.15
CA PRO A 27 19.37 21.91 -17.23
C PRO A 27 18.71 21.79 -15.85
N ALA A 28 18.13 22.88 -15.34
CA ALA A 28 17.42 22.89 -14.06
C ALA A 28 16.17 21.99 -14.06
N LYS A 29 15.44 21.92 -15.16
CA LYS A 29 14.27 21.02 -15.29
C LYS A 29 14.69 19.55 -15.31
N ALA A 30 15.79 19.23 -15.99
CA ALA A 30 16.33 17.87 -16.01
C ALA A 30 16.75 17.41 -14.61
N VAL A 31 17.44 18.24 -13.86
CA VAL A 31 17.86 17.93 -12.47
C VAL A 31 16.65 17.70 -11.56
N VAL A 32 15.61 18.54 -11.65
CA VAL A 32 14.37 18.41 -10.85
C VAL A 32 13.62 17.10 -11.14
N VAL A 33 13.76 16.53 -12.31
CA VAL A 33 13.15 15.25 -12.70
C VAL A 33 14.04 14.07 -12.29
N ILE A 34 15.32 14.11 -12.69
CA ILE A 34 16.21 12.96 -12.61
C ILE A 34 16.70 12.71 -11.19
N ALA A 35 17.05 13.76 -10.42
CA ALA A 35 17.60 13.55 -9.08
C ALA A 35 16.59 12.91 -8.11
N PRO A 36 15.30 13.34 -8.02
CA PRO A 36 14.31 12.64 -7.21
C PRO A 36 14.02 11.22 -7.70
N LEU A 37 13.98 10.99 -9.02
CA LEU A 37 13.80 9.68 -9.61
C LEU A 37 14.90 8.71 -9.15
N LEU A 38 16.16 9.08 -9.33
CA LEU A 38 17.31 8.24 -8.97
C LEU A 38 17.40 8.00 -7.46
N LEU A 39 17.15 9.05 -6.64
CA LEU A 39 17.09 8.89 -5.19
C LEU A 39 16.00 7.90 -4.79
N THR A 40 14.81 7.98 -5.38
CA THR A 40 13.70 7.08 -5.07
C THR A 40 14.01 5.65 -5.49
N ILE A 41 14.64 5.45 -6.67
CA ILE A 41 15.11 4.12 -7.08
C ILE A 41 16.12 3.57 -6.08
N ALA A 42 17.13 4.35 -5.71
CA ALA A 42 18.15 3.92 -4.77
C ALA A 42 17.54 3.55 -3.40
N MET A 43 16.67 4.39 -2.85
CA MET A 43 15.97 4.15 -1.59
C MET A 43 15.02 2.96 -1.68
N GLY A 44 14.34 2.78 -2.82
CA GLY A 44 13.42 1.68 -3.07
C GLY A 44 14.11 0.34 -3.26
N LEU A 45 15.28 0.31 -3.90
CA LEU A 45 16.07 -0.92 -4.07
C LEU A 45 16.84 -1.29 -2.80
N TRP A 46 17.18 -0.31 -1.96
CA TRP A 46 17.89 -0.57 -0.71
C TRP A 46 17.06 -1.44 0.25
N GLY A 47 17.50 -2.68 0.43
CA GLY A 47 16.84 -3.66 1.28
C GLY A 47 15.49 -4.14 0.75
N ILE A 48 15.21 -4.09 -0.57
CA ILE A 48 13.94 -4.46 -1.20
C ILE A 48 13.49 -5.89 -0.85
N ARG A 49 14.42 -6.82 -0.64
CA ARG A 49 14.09 -8.20 -0.27
C ARG A 49 13.73 -8.37 1.21
N ARG A 50 14.02 -7.39 2.07
CA ARG A 50 13.75 -7.49 3.52
C ARG A 50 14.15 -8.85 4.12
N LYS A 51 15.38 -9.31 3.84
CA LYS A 51 15.89 -10.66 4.23
C LYS A 51 15.01 -11.81 3.69
N ASN A 52 14.51 -11.68 2.47
CA ASN A 52 13.62 -12.62 1.78
C ASN A 52 12.26 -12.86 2.47
N THR A 53 11.74 -11.87 3.18
CA THR A 53 10.43 -11.95 3.84
C THR A 53 9.32 -11.40 2.96
N MET A 54 8.14 -12.00 3.07
CA MET A 54 6.89 -11.57 2.46
C MET A 54 5.82 -11.42 3.55
N TRP A 55 4.90 -10.48 3.41
CA TRP A 55 3.79 -10.34 4.33
C TRP A 55 2.43 -10.65 3.67
N GLY A 56 1.37 -10.77 4.47
CA GLY A 56 0.09 -11.33 4.01
C GLY A 56 -0.51 -10.66 2.76
N ASP A 57 -0.54 -9.31 2.70
CA ASP A 57 -1.10 -8.64 1.52
C ASP A 57 -0.24 -8.89 0.25
N GLU A 58 1.09 -9.00 0.40
CA GLU A 58 1.97 -9.37 -0.72
C GLU A 58 1.76 -10.84 -1.13
N SER A 59 1.50 -11.74 -0.17
CA SER A 59 1.17 -13.15 -0.44
C SER A 59 -0.10 -13.27 -1.28
N VAL A 60 -1.14 -12.46 -0.98
CA VAL A 60 -2.37 -12.41 -1.81
C VAL A 60 -2.04 -11.99 -3.24
N THR A 61 -1.26 -10.91 -3.42
CA THR A 61 -0.84 -10.49 -4.78
C THR A 61 -0.04 -11.58 -5.47
N PHE A 62 0.90 -12.20 -4.76
CA PHE A 62 1.75 -13.26 -5.30
C PHE A 62 0.94 -14.46 -5.79
N GLN A 63 -0.01 -14.94 -4.98
CA GLN A 63 -0.90 -16.04 -5.34
C GLN A 63 -1.78 -15.70 -6.54
N LEU A 64 -2.43 -14.53 -6.53
CA LEU A 64 -3.33 -14.14 -7.61
C LEU A 64 -2.61 -13.87 -8.92
N ALA A 65 -1.41 -13.30 -8.87
CA ALA A 65 -0.60 -13.06 -10.07
C ALA A 65 -0.12 -14.36 -10.76
N HIS A 66 -0.11 -15.49 -10.06
CA HIS A 66 0.19 -16.82 -10.65
C HIS A 66 -1.05 -17.51 -11.23
N ARG A 67 -2.26 -16.98 -11.00
CA ARG A 67 -3.50 -17.49 -11.62
C ARG A 67 -3.67 -16.89 -13.02
N ASP A 68 -4.46 -17.54 -13.89
CA ASP A 68 -4.86 -16.95 -15.16
C ASP A 68 -5.86 -15.79 -14.96
N LEU A 69 -6.04 -14.96 -16.01
CA LEU A 69 -6.90 -13.79 -15.94
C LEU A 69 -8.37 -14.12 -15.61
N SER A 70 -8.86 -15.27 -16.04
CA SER A 70 -10.23 -15.72 -15.75
C SER A 70 -10.38 -16.09 -14.28
N GLN A 71 -9.43 -16.80 -13.71
CA GLN A 71 -9.37 -17.16 -12.29
C GLN A 71 -9.19 -15.91 -11.40
N ILE A 72 -8.35 -14.93 -11.83
CA ILE A 72 -8.23 -13.64 -11.14
C ILE A 72 -9.60 -12.96 -11.08
N TRP A 73 -10.30 -12.88 -12.20
CA TRP A 73 -11.60 -12.24 -12.27
C TRP A 73 -12.65 -12.95 -11.41
N LEU A 74 -12.75 -14.29 -11.50
CA LEU A 74 -13.69 -15.08 -10.71
C LEU A 74 -13.41 -14.96 -9.20
N THR A 75 -12.14 -15.01 -8.81
CA THR A 75 -11.76 -14.81 -7.41
C THR A 75 -12.09 -13.40 -6.91
N ALA A 76 -11.81 -12.38 -7.71
CA ALA A 76 -12.08 -10.99 -7.36
C ALA A 76 -13.57 -10.70 -7.16
N GLN A 77 -14.48 -11.45 -7.81
CA GLN A 77 -15.91 -11.32 -7.55
C GLN A 77 -16.31 -11.69 -6.11
N HIS A 78 -15.53 -12.52 -5.44
CA HIS A 78 -15.77 -12.97 -4.07
C HIS A 78 -14.93 -12.23 -3.03
N VAL A 79 -13.72 -11.79 -3.41
CA VAL A 79 -12.76 -11.21 -2.47
C VAL A 79 -11.84 -10.19 -3.14
N ASP A 80 -11.63 -9.05 -2.48
CA ASP A 80 -10.62 -8.02 -2.82
C ASP A 80 -10.75 -7.43 -4.26
N LEU A 81 -11.99 -7.24 -4.72
CA LEU A 81 -12.33 -6.74 -6.07
C LEU A 81 -11.63 -5.40 -6.39
N VAL A 82 -11.42 -4.57 -5.39
CA VAL A 82 -10.75 -3.26 -5.53
C VAL A 82 -9.31 -3.35 -6.06
N HIS A 83 -8.70 -4.53 -5.99
CA HIS A 83 -7.34 -4.78 -6.49
C HIS A 83 -7.32 -5.65 -7.76
N ALA A 84 -8.47 -6.04 -8.33
CA ALA A 84 -8.54 -6.94 -9.49
C ALA A 84 -7.67 -6.48 -10.67
N LEU A 85 -7.74 -5.17 -11.02
CA LEU A 85 -6.90 -4.59 -12.07
C LEU A 85 -5.41 -4.70 -11.73
N TYR A 86 -5.04 -4.49 -10.47
CA TYR A 86 -3.65 -4.62 -10.04
C TYR A 86 -3.15 -6.07 -10.16
N TYR A 87 -3.97 -7.05 -9.81
CA TYR A 87 -3.62 -8.48 -9.96
C TYR A 87 -3.42 -8.87 -11.42
N ALA A 88 -4.27 -8.37 -12.32
CA ALA A 88 -4.11 -8.57 -13.76
C ALA A 88 -2.80 -7.95 -14.27
N VAL A 89 -2.46 -6.74 -13.86
CA VAL A 89 -1.16 -6.11 -14.19
C VAL A 89 0.01 -6.94 -13.66
N MET A 90 -0.09 -7.46 -12.42
CA MET A 90 0.98 -8.26 -11.83
C MET A 90 1.09 -9.66 -12.48
N HIS A 91 -0.01 -10.24 -12.97
CA HIS A 91 0.01 -11.44 -13.78
C HIS A 91 0.87 -11.27 -15.02
N GLU A 92 0.65 -10.20 -15.79
CA GLU A 92 1.45 -9.87 -16.96
C GLU A 92 2.94 -9.62 -16.60
N VAL A 93 3.19 -8.90 -15.52
CA VAL A 93 4.55 -8.65 -15.03
C VAL A 93 5.26 -9.97 -14.67
N PHE A 94 4.56 -10.91 -14.01
CA PHE A 94 5.11 -12.22 -13.67
C PHE A 94 5.30 -13.10 -14.90
N GLY A 95 4.41 -13.02 -15.89
CA GLY A 95 4.57 -13.71 -17.17
C GLY A 95 5.80 -13.27 -17.94
N LEU A 96 6.14 -11.97 -17.89
CA LEU A 96 7.30 -11.41 -18.61
C LEU A 96 8.63 -11.58 -17.87
N PHE A 97 8.65 -11.48 -16.53
CA PHE A 97 9.89 -11.37 -15.75
C PHE A 97 10.05 -12.48 -14.70
N GLY A 98 9.11 -13.42 -14.62
CA GLY A 98 9.05 -14.45 -13.60
C GLY A 98 8.51 -13.96 -12.26
N GLY A 99 7.87 -14.88 -11.50
CA GLY A 99 7.33 -14.59 -10.17
C GLY A 99 8.42 -14.63 -9.10
N GLY A 100 8.60 -13.55 -8.35
CA GLY A 100 9.57 -13.47 -7.25
C GLY A 100 9.44 -12.18 -6.46
N LEU A 101 10.10 -12.08 -5.28
CA LEU A 101 10.03 -10.90 -4.41
C LEU A 101 10.47 -9.61 -5.09
N LEU A 102 11.51 -9.68 -5.93
CA LEU A 102 11.98 -8.51 -6.66
C LEU A 102 10.93 -8.06 -7.69
N THR A 103 10.46 -8.99 -8.52
CA THR A 103 9.43 -8.72 -9.53
C THR A 103 8.13 -8.23 -8.90
N LEU A 104 7.76 -8.75 -7.72
CA LEU A 104 6.58 -8.33 -6.97
C LEU A 104 6.66 -6.86 -6.52
N ARG A 105 7.84 -6.38 -6.12
CA ARG A 105 8.03 -5.05 -5.50
C ARG A 105 8.55 -3.98 -6.45
N LEU A 106 9.27 -4.38 -7.51
CA LEU A 106 9.90 -3.44 -8.45
C LEU A 106 8.91 -2.48 -9.13
N PRO A 107 7.70 -2.90 -9.56
CA PRO A 107 6.71 -1.99 -10.11
C PRO A 107 6.34 -0.85 -9.15
N SER A 108 6.28 -1.12 -7.84
CA SER A 108 6.02 -0.08 -6.82
C SER A 108 7.20 0.89 -6.67
N VAL A 109 8.45 0.41 -6.75
CA VAL A 109 9.65 1.28 -6.75
C VAL A 109 9.61 2.22 -7.95
N LEU A 110 9.35 1.68 -9.15
CA LEU A 110 9.30 2.47 -10.38
C LEU A 110 8.16 3.49 -10.36
N ALA A 111 6.96 3.09 -9.94
CA ALA A 111 5.83 3.99 -9.80
C ALA A 111 6.13 5.14 -8.83
N MET A 112 6.71 4.83 -7.67
CA MET A 112 7.06 5.86 -6.68
C MET A 112 8.17 6.79 -7.18
N SER A 113 9.10 6.30 -7.99
CA SER A 113 10.15 7.12 -8.63
C SER A 113 9.57 8.10 -9.64
N VAL A 114 8.59 7.65 -10.41
CA VAL A 114 7.82 8.50 -11.33
C VAL A 114 6.97 9.52 -10.56
N ALA A 115 6.40 9.14 -9.41
CA ALA A 115 5.71 10.09 -8.51
C ALA A 115 6.64 11.17 -7.98
N ALA A 116 7.85 10.83 -7.53
CA ALA A 116 8.84 11.78 -7.03
C ALA A 116 9.21 12.84 -8.08
N SER A 117 9.41 12.42 -9.33
CA SER A 117 9.63 13.34 -10.47
C SER A 117 8.42 14.26 -10.70
N GLY A 118 7.20 13.73 -10.59
CA GLY A 118 5.98 14.50 -10.71
C GLY A 118 5.82 15.55 -9.60
N VAL A 119 6.14 15.20 -8.35
CA VAL A 119 6.17 16.12 -7.21
C VAL A 119 7.17 17.25 -7.45
N GLY A 120 8.40 16.92 -7.92
CA GLY A 120 9.39 17.89 -8.31
C GLY A 120 8.90 18.87 -9.38
N LEU A 121 8.25 18.35 -10.44
CA LEU A 121 7.68 19.17 -11.51
C LEU A 121 6.52 20.06 -11.04
N LEU A 122 5.66 19.56 -10.15
CA LEU A 122 4.60 20.35 -9.53
C LEU A 122 5.17 21.55 -8.77
N ALA A 123 6.14 21.31 -7.88
CA ALA A 123 6.77 22.38 -7.10
C ALA A 123 7.58 23.32 -7.99
N LEU A 124 8.30 22.82 -9.01
CA LEU A 124 8.97 23.64 -10.02
C LEU A 124 8.01 24.65 -10.67
N ARG A 125 6.83 24.16 -11.07
CA ARG A 125 5.84 25.00 -11.73
C ARG A 125 5.20 26.02 -10.79
N LEU A 126 4.94 25.65 -9.53
CA LEU A 126 4.19 26.45 -8.56
C LEU A 126 5.09 27.41 -7.76
N ALA A 127 6.34 27.04 -7.47
CA ALA A 127 7.24 27.81 -6.60
C ALA A 127 8.64 28.03 -7.19
N GLY A 128 9.09 27.24 -8.19
CA GLY A 128 10.36 27.42 -8.88
C GLY A 128 11.35 26.28 -8.72
N PRO A 129 12.55 26.39 -9.38
CA PRO A 129 13.46 25.26 -9.53
C PRO A 129 13.99 24.67 -8.22
N ARG A 130 14.36 25.52 -7.27
CA ARG A 130 14.88 25.07 -5.96
C ARG A 130 13.79 24.37 -5.16
N ALA A 131 12.59 24.97 -5.07
CA ALA A 131 11.44 24.34 -4.41
C ALA A 131 11.08 23.00 -5.09
N GLY A 132 11.18 22.95 -6.44
CA GLY A 132 10.97 21.72 -7.21
C GLY A 132 11.95 20.61 -6.84
N LEU A 133 13.24 20.92 -6.83
CA LEU A 133 14.28 19.96 -6.44
C LEU A 133 14.07 19.46 -4.99
N LEU A 134 13.88 20.41 -4.06
CA LEU A 134 13.71 20.09 -2.64
C LEU A 134 12.46 19.23 -2.38
N ALA A 135 11.31 19.58 -2.98
CA ALA A 135 10.09 18.80 -2.84
C ALA A 135 10.24 17.38 -3.40
N GLY A 136 10.85 17.26 -4.58
CA GLY A 136 11.12 15.96 -5.19
C GLY A 136 12.07 15.10 -4.35
N LEU A 137 13.11 15.68 -3.75
CA LEU A 137 14.05 14.96 -2.89
C LEU A 137 13.47 14.61 -1.51
N VAL A 138 12.61 15.47 -0.94
CA VAL A 138 11.93 15.21 0.34
C VAL A 138 10.94 14.06 0.22
N PHE A 139 10.25 13.94 -0.91
CA PHE A 139 9.19 12.94 -1.09
C PHE A 139 9.65 11.50 -0.80
N PRO A 140 10.74 10.96 -1.37
CA PRO A 140 11.20 9.60 -1.07
C PRO A 140 11.78 9.43 0.34
N LEU A 141 12.06 10.51 1.07
CA LEU A 141 12.53 10.43 2.45
C LEU A 141 11.39 10.26 3.46
N LEU A 142 10.14 10.48 3.05
CA LEU A 142 8.98 10.28 3.91
C LEU A 142 8.81 8.80 4.25
N PRO A 143 8.67 8.42 5.54
CA PRO A 143 8.62 7.01 5.95
C PRO A 143 7.53 6.19 5.25
N GLN A 144 6.34 6.76 5.04
CA GLN A 144 5.26 6.07 4.32
C GLN A 144 5.59 5.84 2.85
N VAL A 145 6.21 6.83 2.18
CA VAL A 145 6.65 6.69 0.79
C VAL A 145 7.67 5.57 0.66
N GLN A 146 8.66 5.50 1.57
CA GLN A 146 9.64 4.42 1.60
C GLN A 146 9.00 3.05 1.84
N LYS A 147 8.05 2.98 2.81
CA LYS A 147 7.34 1.74 3.15
C LYS A 147 6.62 1.16 1.95
N TYR A 148 5.81 1.98 1.28
CA TYR A 148 4.94 1.54 0.18
C TYR A 148 5.64 1.53 -1.19
N ALA A 149 6.83 2.12 -1.33
CA ALA A 149 7.70 1.89 -2.48
C ALA A 149 8.23 0.44 -2.55
N GLN A 150 8.31 -0.24 -1.41
CA GLN A 150 8.80 -1.62 -1.30
C GLN A 150 7.67 -2.62 -0.99
N GLU A 151 6.49 -2.40 -1.52
CA GLU A 151 5.33 -3.23 -1.26
C GLU A 151 4.65 -3.68 -2.55
N GLY A 152 4.41 -4.98 -2.69
CA GLY A 152 3.74 -5.57 -3.84
C GLY A 152 2.22 -5.32 -3.82
N ARG A 153 1.79 -4.02 -3.80
CA ARG A 153 0.39 -3.58 -3.82
C ARG A 153 0.21 -2.35 -4.70
N SER A 154 -1.01 -2.02 -5.08
CA SER A 154 -1.35 -0.94 -6.02
C SER A 154 -1.03 0.48 -5.54
N TYR A 155 -0.80 0.70 -4.24
CA TYR A 155 -0.77 2.03 -3.62
C TYR A 155 0.28 2.99 -4.21
N ALA A 156 1.47 2.47 -4.59
CA ALA A 156 2.52 3.25 -5.24
C ALA A 156 2.09 3.70 -6.66
N MET A 157 1.43 2.83 -7.41
CA MET A 157 0.89 3.17 -8.75
C MET A 157 -0.22 4.22 -8.64
N VAL A 158 -1.13 4.07 -7.67
CA VAL A 158 -2.16 5.06 -7.37
C VAL A 158 -1.53 6.42 -7.03
N CYS A 159 -0.50 6.43 -6.17
CA CYS A 159 0.22 7.65 -5.80
C CYS A 159 0.84 8.33 -7.03
N ALA A 160 1.47 7.57 -7.92
CA ALA A 160 2.03 8.08 -9.17
C ALA A 160 0.94 8.69 -10.07
N LEU A 161 -0.15 7.96 -10.30
CA LEU A 161 -1.24 8.43 -11.15
C LEU A 161 -1.92 9.68 -10.58
N VAL A 162 -2.19 9.75 -9.28
CA VAL A 162 -2.74 10.95 -8.63
C VAL A 162 -1.76 12.12 -8.73
N THR A 163 -0.43 11.89 -8.59
CA THR A 163 0.59 12.93 -8.78
C THR A 163 0.53 13.51 -10.19
N TRP A 164 0.49 12.65 -11.20
CA TRP A 164 0.45 13.08 -12.60
C TRP A 164 -0.89 13.67 -13.01
N ALA A 165 -2.01 13.19 -12.46
CA ALA A 165 -3.31 13.83 -12.61
C ALA A 165 -3.30 15.23 -11.98
N THR A 166 -2.71 15.41 -10.79
CA THR A 166 -2.53 16.72 -10.17
C THR A 166 -1.68 17.65 -11.03
N TYR A 167 -0.61 17.13 -11.63
CA TYR A 167 0.21 17.90 -12.58
C TYR A 167 -0.61 18.29 -13.83
N ALA A 168 -1.36 17.35 -14.40
CA ALA A 168 -2.24 17.62 -15.54
C ALA A 168 -3.30 18.68 -15.20
N LEU A 169 -3.90 18.63 -13.99
CA LEU A 169 -4.82 19.67 -13.49
C LEU A 169 -4.16 21.05 -13.54
N VAL A 170 -3.00 21.23 -12.89
CA VAL A 170 -2.28 22.50 -12.81
C VAL A 170 -1.88 23.04 -14.19
N VAL A 171 -1.48 22.14 -15.09
CA VAL A 171 -1.14 22.52 -16.47
C VAL A 171 -2.38 22.87 -17.29
N SER A 172 -3.54 22.29 -16.99
CA SER A 172 -4.78 22.51 -17.75
C SER A 172 -5.47 23.84 -17.42
N VAL A 173 -5.33 24.34 -16.18
CA VAL A 173 -6.01 25.57 -15.72
C VAL A 173 -5.77 26.78 -16.64
N PRO A 174 -4.55 27.11 -17.09
CA PRO A 174 -4.31 28.25 -17.99
C PRO A 174 -4.68 27.98 -19.46
N HIS A 175 -5.09 26.77 -19.81
CA HIS A 175 -5.31 26.39 -21.20
C HIS A 175 -6.74 25.94 -21.47
N ARG A 176 -7.29 26.29 -22.64
CA ARG A 176 -8.67 25.93 -23.05
C ARG A 176 -8.77 24.57 -23.76
N ALA A 177 -7.67 23.85 -23.97
CA ALA A 177 -7.63 22.61 -24.74
C ALA A 177 -8.34 21.45 -24.00
N ARG A 178 -9.44 20.95 -24.59
CA ARG A 178 -10.30 19.90 -23.99
C ARG A 178 -9.55 18.57 -23.77
N TRP A 179 -8.61 18.21 -24.65
CA TRP A 179 -7.83 16.97 -24.54
C TRP A 179 -7.04 16.84 -23.23
N ARG A 180 -6.62 17.99 -22.64
CA ARG A 180 -5.91 18.01 -21.36
C ARG A 180 -6.79 17.55 -20.19
N TRP A 181 -8.07 17.88 -20.25
CA TRP A 181 -9.05 17.43 -19.27
C TRP A 181 -9.39 15.95 -19.47
N ALA A 182 -9.35 15.45 -20.72
CA ALA A 182 -9.46 14.02 -21.00
C ALA A 182 -8.26 13.26 -20.39
N VAL A 183 -7.02 13.74 -20.58
CA VAL A 183 -5.82 13.16 -19.96
C VAL A 183 -5.94 13.16 -18.43
N TYR A 184 -6.36 14.28 -17.83
CA TYR A 184 -6.62 14.36 -16.39
C TYR A 184 -7.64 13.30 -15.94
N GLY A 185 -8.79 13.26 -16.61
CA GLY A 185 -9.88 12.33 -16.26
C GLY A 185 -9.48 10.87 -16.44
N SER A 186 -8.82 10.50 -17.54
CA SER A 186 -8.35 9.13 -17.78
C SER A 186 -7.31 8.70 -16.75
N THR A 187 -6.37 9.59 -16.40
CA THR A 187 -5.36 9.30 -15.37
C THR A 187 -6.00 9.12 -13.99
N MET A 188 -6.98 9.96 -13.63
CA MET A 188 -7.74 9.83 -12.38
C MET A 188 -8.59 8.56 -12.36
N LEU A 189 -9.27 8.23 -13.47
CA LEU A 189 -10.06 7.01 -13.56
C LEU A 189 -9.18 5.77 -13.38
N LEU A 190 -8.02 5.73 -14.04
CA LEU A 190 -7.08 4.62 -13.87
C LEU A 190 -6.60 4.50 -12.41
N ALA A 191 -6.33 5.63 -11.74
CA ALA A 191 -6.00 5.62 -10.30
C ALA A 191 -7.15 5.05 -9.46
N CYS A 192 -8.40 5.43 -9.75
CA CYS A 192 -9.59 4.94 -9.06
C CYS A 192 -9.85 3.45 -9.30
N LEU A 193 -9.60 2.95 -10.51
CA LEU A 193 -9.73 1.52 -10.85
C LEU A 193 -8.63 0.65 -10.22
N LEU A 194 -7.46 1.22 -9.92
CA LEU A 194 -6.41 0.54 -9.13
C LEU A 194 -6.68 0.57 -7.63
N HIS A 195 -7.41 1.58 -7.15
CA HIS A 195 -7.90 1.66 -5.76
C HIS A 195 -8.96 2.76 -5.62
N GLU A 196 -10.17 2.38 -5.29
CA GLU A 196 -11.37 3.26 -5.29
C GLU A 196 -11.21 4.55 -4.47
N PHE A 197 -10.47 4.54 -3.35
CA PHE A 197 -10.27 5.73 -2.52
C PHE A 197 -9.39 6.82 -3.17
N ALA A 198 -8.82 6.59 -4.35
CA ALA A 198 -8.22 7.66 -5.16
C ALA A 198 -9.25 8.73 -5.54
N VAL A 199 -10.55 8.41 -5.57
CA VAL A 199 -11.65 9.34 -5.85
C VAL A 199 -11.66 10.54 -4.88
N LEU A 200 -11.18 10.38 -3.65
CA LEU A 200 -11.10 11.44 -2.66
C LEU A 200 -10.16 12.59 -3.09
N ALA A 201 -9.20 12.32 -3.98
CA ALA A 201 -8.36 13.36 -4.57
C ALA A 201 -9.18 14.34 -5.45
N LEU A 202 -10.28 13.91 -6.06
CA LEU A 202 -11.17 14.81 -6.81
C LEU A 202 -11.72 15.93 -5.92
N VAL A 203 -12.08 15.59 -4.67
CA VAL A 203 -12.57 16.60 -3.71
C VAL A 203 -11.49 17.63 -3.43
N ALA A 204 -10.26 17.20 -3.19
CA ALA A 204 -9.12 18.10 -2.97
C ALA A 204 -8.83 18.97 -4.20
N HIS A 205 -8.93 18.42 -5.41
CA HIS A 205 -8.78 19.15 -6.65
C HIS A 205 -9.90 20.18 -6.86
N GLY A 206 -11.17 19.81 -6.59
CA GLY A 206 -12.30 20.71 -6.67
C GLY A 206 -12.17 21.89 -5.71
N VAL A 207 -11.84 21.63 -4.45
CA VAL A 207 -11.57 22.69 -3.45
C VAL A 207 -10.44 23.60 -3.91
N THR A 208 -9.35 23.03 -4.45
CA THR A 208 -8.22 23.81 -5.00
C THR A 208 -8.69 24.77 -6.08
N LEU A 209 -9.50 24.32 -7.05
CA LEU A 209 -10.00 25.17 -8.14
C LEU A 209 -10.93 26.25 -7.65
N VAL A 210 -11.85 25.94 -6.73
CA VAL A 210 -12.79 26.91 -6.13
C VAL A 210 -12.03 27.98 -5.36
N VAL A 211 -11.12 27.59 -4.47
CA VAL A 211 -10.31 28.52 -3.66
C VAL A 211 -9.37 29.36 -4.53
N SER A 212 -8.86 28.79 -5.63
CA SER A 212 -8.06 29.53 -6.63
C SER A 212 -8.90 30.48 -7.49
N ARG A 213 -10.23 30.51 -7.34
CA ARG A 213 -11.16 31.35 -8.11
C ARG A 213 -10.95 31.25 -9.62
N VAL A 214 -10.74 30.02 -10.12
CA VAL A 214 -10.55 29.79 -11.54
C VAL A 214 -11.80 30.17 -12.36
N PRO A 215 -11.66 30.52 -13.67
CA PRO A 215 -12.80 30.83 -14.51
C PRO A 215 -13.85 29.71 -14.53
N ARG A 216 -15.14 30.06 -14.62
CA ARG A 216 -16.26 29.10 -14.67
C ARG A 216 -16.11 28.04 -15.76
N ALA A 217 -15.49 28.39 -16.89
CA ALA A 217 -15.23 27.46 -17.99
C ALA A 217 -14.25 26.33 -17.58
N VAL A 218 -13.21 26.65 -16.79
CA VAL A 218 -12.27 25.69 -16.22
C VAL A 218 -12.97 24.77 -15.21
N LEU A 219 -13.78 25.36 -14.34
CA LEU A 219 -14.53 24.59 -13.33
C LEU A 219 -15.52 23.63 -14.00
N ARG A 220 -16.26 24.08 -15.06
CA ARG A 220 -17.14 23.20 -15.83
C ARG A 220 -16.37 22.05 -16.50
N ALA A 221 -15.23 22.34 -17.14
CA ALA A 221 -14.43 21.31 -17.81
C ALA A 221 -13.90 20.26 -16.81
N TRP A 222 -13.46 20.72 -15.62
CA TRP A 222 -13.07 19.82 -14.54
C TRP A 222 -14.26 19.01 -14.01
N SER A 223 -15.44 19.64 -13.80
CA SER A 223 -16.63 18.96 -13.30
C SER A 223 -17.08 17.84 -14.25
N VAL A 224 -17.02 18.07 -15.58
CA VAL A 224 -17.30 17.02 -16.57
C VAL A 224 -16.31 15.89 -16.45
N ALA A 225 -15.01 16.18 -16.39
CA ALA A 225 -13.99 15.13 -16.22
C ALA A 225 -14.18 14.35 -14.91
N ALA A 226 -14.46 15.05 -13.80
CA ALA A 226 -14.73 14.42 -12.51
C ALA A 226 -15.99 13.54 -12.55
N ALA A 227 -17.06 14.00 -13.18
CA ALA A 227 -18.29 13.20 -13.38
C ALA A 227 -18.02 11.93 -14.19
N CYS A 228 -17.23 12.02 -15.27
CA CYS A 228 -16.81 10.84 -16.03
C CYS A 228 -15.99 9.84 -15.16
N VAL A 229 -15.09 10.34 -14.31
CA VAL A 229 -14.33 9.49 -13.38
C VAL A 229 -15.26 8.78 -12.40
N VAL A 230 -16.20 9.52 -11.79
CA VAL A 230 -17.16 8.94 -10.83
C VAL A 230 -18.05 7.92 -11.52
N ALA A 231 -18.58 8.24 -12.72
CA ALA A 231 -19.39 7.31 -13.49
C ALA A 231 -18.64 6.03 -13.88
N GLY A 232 -17.36 6.16 -14.29
CA GLY A 232 -16.50 5.01 -14.63
C GLY A 232 -16.10 4.16 -13.41
N LEU A 233 -16.02 4.77 -12.22
CA LEU A 233 -15.76 4.06 -10.96
C LEU A 233 -17.00 3.35 -10.41
N LEU A 234 -18.20 3.86 -10.69
CA LEU A 234 -19.45 3.42 -10.05
C LEU A 234 -19.70 1.91 -10.10
N PRO A 235 -19.47 1.20 -11.23
CA PRO A 235 -19.64 -0.26 -11.27
C PRO A 235 -18.74 -1.02 -10.27
N LEU A 236 -17.48 -0.57 -10.14
CA LEU A 236 -16.54 -1.13 -9.17
C LEU A 236 -17.00 -0.85 -7.74
N ALA A 237 -17.34 0.39 -7.43
CA ALA A 237 -17.74 0.82 -6.09
C ALA A 237 -19.01 0.12 -5.60
N ILE A 238 -20.01 -0.10 -6.46
CA ILE A 238 -21.23 -0.82 -6.11
C ILE A 238 -20.92 -2.29 -5.77
N ARG A 239 -20.08 -2.93 -6.56
CA ARG A 239 -19.74 -4.35 -6.33
C ARG A 239 -18.82 -4.53 -5.12
N SER A 240 -17.83 -3.67 -4.92
CA SER A 240 -16.90 -3.72 -3.78
C SER A 240 -17.60 -3.45 -2.45
N ALA A 241 -18.65 -2.63 -2.43
CA ALA A 241 -19.45 -2.38 -1.23
C ALA A 241 -20.04 -3.67 -0.63
N GLY A 242 -20.37 -4.67 -1.44
CA GLY A 242 -20.81 -6.00 -1.00
C GLY A 242 -19.73 -6.82 -0.27
N GLN A 243 -18.45 -6.52 -0.50
CA GLN A 243 -17.31 -7.22 0.12
C GLN A 243 -16.80 -6.55 1.41
N SER A 244 -17.54 -5.63 1.96
CA SER A 244 -17.15 -4.76 3.07
C SER A 244 -16.94 -5.47 4.42
N GLY A 245 -17.35 -6.73 4.59
CA GLY A 245 -17.02 -7.56 5.77
C GLY A 245 -15.51 -7.86 5.92
N GLN A 246 -14.75 -7.74 4.84
CA GLN A 246 -13.30 -8.03 4.81
C GLN A 246 -12.43 -6.96 5.50
N VAL A 247 -13.00 -5.81 5.88
CA VAL A 247 -12.28 -4.69 6.54
C VAL A 247 -12.48 -4.66 8.06
N SER A 248 -13.07 -5.68 8.67
CA SER A 248 -13.33 -5.76 10.12
C SER A 248 -12.07 -5.74 11.00
N TRP A 249 -10.90 -6.04 10.43
CA TRP A 249 -9.61 -5.99 11.11
C TRP A 249 -9.04 -4.57 11.27
N ILE A 250 -9.67 -3.55 10.66
CA ILE A 250 -9.21 -2.16 10.70
C ILE A 250 -9.59 -1.56 12.06
N GLY A 251 -8.63 -1.47 12.96
CA GLY A 251 -8.78 -0.84 14.26
C GLY A 251 -7.44 -0.38 14.84
N GLY A 252 -7.41 0.80 15.45
CA GLY A 252 -6.30 1.26 16.26
C GLY A 252 -5.94 2.75 16.15
N PRO A 253 -5.64 3.41 17.30
CA PRO A 253 -5.37 4.86 17.37
C PRO A 253 -4.01 5.28 16.78
N VAL A 254 -3.09 4.34 16.55
CA VAL A 254 -1.70 4.64 16.13
C VAL A 254 -1.64 5.26 14.74
N ARG A 255 -2.53 4.86 13.83
CA ARG A 255 -2.56 5.34 12.44
C ARG A 255 -3.05 6.79 12.33
N LEU A 256 -3.96 7.19 13.22
CA LEU A 256 -4.46 8.56 13.29
C LEU A 256 -3.35 9.57 13.70
N ARG A 257 -2.44 9.17 14.58
CA ARG A 257 -1.35 10.06 15.05
C ARG A 257 -0.44 10.53 13.91
N TYR A 258 -0.05 9.61 13.01
CA TYR A 258 0.78 10.01 11.86
C TYR A 258 0.06 11.04 10.98
N PHE A 259 -1.19 10.78 10.62
CA PHE A 259 -2.00 11.69 9.81
C PHE A 259 -2.11 13.09 10.46
N LEU A 260 -2.41 13.14 11.76
CA LEU A 260 -2.53 14.41 12.50
C LEU A 260 -1.21 15.19 12.51
N VAL A 261 -0.09 14.51 12.81
CA VAL A 261 1.24 15.15 12.80
C VAL A 261 1.57 15.73 11.44
N VAL A 262 1.39 14.96 10.38
CA VAL A 262 1.68 15.37 9.00
C VAL A 262 0.76 16.53 8.57
N ALA A 263 -0.53 16.50 8.94
CA ALA A 263 -1.49 17.57 8.67
C ALA A 263 -1.10 18.86 9.39
N VAL A 264 -0.76 18.78 10.68
CA VAL A 264 -0.33 19.96 11.47
C VAL A 264 0.94 20.57 10.90
N VAL A 265 1.96 19.76 10.63
CA VAL A 265 3.22 20.23 10.00
C VAL A 265 2.94 20.90 8.67
N GLY A 266 2.10 20.31 7.81
CA GLY A 266 1.73 20.86 6.53
C GLY A 266 1.02 22.21 6.64
N VAL A 267 0.05 22.34 7.55
CA VAL A 267 -0.66 23.61 7.82
C VAL A 267 0.29 24.69 8.34
N VAL A 268 1.23 24.32 9.23
CA VAL A 268 2.26 25.27 9.73
C VAL A 268 3.14 25.75 8.59
N CYS A 269 3.63 24.84 7.73
CA CYS A 269 4.42 25.21 6.56
C CYS A 269 3.64 26.10 5.57
N ALA A 270 2.32 25.88 5.43
CA ALA A 270 1.47 26.66 4.53
C ALA A 270 1.26 28.12 4.96
N ARG A 271 1.53 28.45 6.25
CA ARG A 271 1.47 29.85 6.75
C ARG A 271 2.64 30.71 6.28
N ALA A 272 3.73 30.10 5.82
CA ALA A 272 4.85 30.85 5.24
C ALA A 272 4.43 31.49 3.89
N PRO A 273 4.95 32.66 3.53
CA PRO A 273 4.72 33.28 2.23
C PRO A 273 5.45 32.50 1.13
N LEU A 274 4.90 31.34 0.77
CA LEU A 274 5.44 30.49 -0.28
C LEU A 274 5.30 31.17 -1.64
N GLY A 275 6.30 31.01 -2.50
CA GLY A 275 6.32 31.63 -3.82
C GLY A 275 5.06 31.36 -4.64
N VAL A 276 4.56 32.37 -5.35
CA VAL A 276 3.35 32.28 -6.17
C VAL A 276 3.74 32.34 -7.63
N ARG A 277 3.42 31.28 -8.39
CA ARG A 277 3.59 31.22 -9.84
C ARG A 277 2.32 30.66 -10.48
N GLY A 278 1.71 31.46 -11.34
CA GLY A 278 0.49 31.06 -12.06
C GLY A 278 -0.82 31.20 -11.27
N PRO A 279 -1.93 30.69 -11.82
CA PRO A 279 -3.28 30.88 -11.28
C PRO A 279 -3.58 30.05 -10.04
N VAL A 280 -2.82 28.97 -9.79
CA VAL A 280 -2.95 28.09 -8.62
C VAL A 280 -1.76 28.31 -7.71
N ARG A 281 -2.01 28.67 -6.43
CA ARG A 281 -0.96 28.79 -5.42
C ARG A 281 -0.59 27.42 -4.86
N LEU A 282 0.70 27.22 -4.55
CA LEU A 282 1.20 25.94 -4.02
C LEU A 282 0.45 25.50 -2.75
N SER A 283 0.27 26.39 -1.78
CA SER A 283 -0.43 26.07 -0.52
C SER A 283 -1.90 25.72 -0.74
N VAL A 284 -2.58 26.40 -1.70
CA VAL A 284 -3.98 26.15 -2.05
C VAL A 284 -4.17 24.79 -2.70
N LEU A 285 -3.15 24.24 -3.38
CA LEU A 285 -3.16 22.87 -3.90
C LEU A 285 -2.75 21.84 -2.84
N ALA A 286 -1.64 22.12 -2.15
CA ALA A 286 -0.99 21.15 -1.29
C ALA A 286 -1.76 20.84 0.00
N VAL A 287 -2.39 21.85 0.62
CA VAL A 287 -3.19 21.66 1.87
C VAL A 287 -4.42 20.78 1.63
N PRO A 288 -5.28 21.03 0.62
CA PRO A 288 -6.40 20.14 0.33
C PRO A 288 -5.97 18.70 0.03
N ILE A 289 -4.92 18.48 -0.80
CA ILE A 289 -4.42 17.14 -1.10
C ILE A 289 -3.90 16.44 0.16
N LEU A 290 -3.23 17.18 1.05
CA LEU A 290 -2.70 16.65 2.30
C LEU A 290 -3.80 16.25 3.28
N VAL A 291 -4.81 17.10 3.45
CA VAL A 291 -5.76 16.99 4.57
C VAL A 291 -7.07 16.32 4.18
N LEU A 292 -7.68 16.72 3.05
CA LEU A 292 -9.05 16.31 2.74
C LEU A 292 -9.23 14.82 2.53
N PRO A 293 -8.38 14.10 1.77
CA PRO A 293 -8.58 12.66 1.58
C PRO A 293 -8.55 11.87 2.89
N GLY A 294 -7.59 12.16 3.76
CA GLY A 294 -7.49 11.52 5.07
C GLY A 294 -8.64 11.88 6.00
N LEU A 295 -9.06 13.16 6.01
CA LEU A 295 -10.19 13.62 6.81
C LEU A 295 -11.51 12.99 6.35
N LEU A 296 -11.77 12.95 5.04
CA LEU A 296 -12.98 12.33 4.49
C LEU A 296 -13.04 10.83 4.79
N LEU A 297 -11.91 10.13 4.66
CA LEU A 297 -11.83 8.71 4.99
C LEU A 297 -12.02 8.48 6.49
N LEU A 298 -11.51 9.38 7.35
CA LEU A 298 -11.74 9.34 8.79
C LEU A 298 -13.21 9.56 9.15
N VAL A 299 -13.86 10.55 8.53
CA VAL A 299 -15.30 10.80 8.73
C VAL A 299 -16.14 9.61 8.27
N ALA A 300 -15.82 9.04 7.11
CA ALA A 300 -16.50 7.82 6.64
C ALA A 300 -16.28 6.64 7.61
N SER A 301 -15.15 6.62 8.33
CA SER A 301 -14.83 5.58 9.32
C SER A 301 -15.63 5.69 10.62
N LEU A 302 -16.37 6.77 10.84
CA LEU A 302 -17.29 6.87 11.97
C LEU A 302 -18.48 5.90 11.85
N GLY A 303 -18.90 5.62 10.61
CA GLY A 303 -19.95 4.62 10.35
C GLY A 303 -19.41 3.20 10.21
N LYS A 304 -18.23 3.02 9.62
CA LYS A 304 -17.60 1.74 9.37
C LYS A 304 -16.07 1.91 9.39
N PRO A 305 -15.30 1.13 10.17
CA PRO A 305 -13.88 1.33 10.31
C PRO A 305 -13.13 0.99 9.01
N ILE A 306 -12.95 1.98 8.12
CA ILE A 306 -12.27 1.86 6.83
C ILE A 306 -11.00 2.70 6.72
N PHE A 307 -10.64 3.47 7.76
CA PHE A 307 -9.44 4.32 7.73
C PHE A 307 -8.17 3.48 7.76
N VAL A 308 -7.45 3.48 6.64
CA VAL A 308 -6.10 2.94 6.52
C VAL A 308 -5.22 3.97 5.82
N ASP A 309 -4.07 4.26 6.41
CA ASP A 309 -3.12 5.28 5.94
C ASP A 309 -2.66 5.09 4.49
N ARG A 310 -2.50 3.85 4.06
CA ARG A 310 -2.09 3.50 2.69
C ARG A 310 -3.12 3.86 1.62
N TYR A 311 -4.39 3.92 1.97
CA TYR A 311 -5.47 4.27 1.03
C TYR A 311 -5.41 5.73 0.57
N VAL A 312 -4.78 6.58 1.37
CA VAL A 312 -4.55 7.99 1.09
C VAL A 312 -3.06 8.33 1.00
N LEU A 313 -2.22 7.36 0.59
CA LEU A 313 -0.77 7.52 0.46
C LEU A 313 -0.37 8.73 -0.37
N TYR A 314 -1.14 9.05 -1.42
CA TYR A 314 -0.92 10.22 -2.27
C TYR A 314 -1.07 11.57 -1.54
N SER A 315 -1.63 11.61 -0.33
CA SER A 315 -1.62 12.82 0.49
C SER A 315 -0.20 13.30 0.83
N ASN A 316 0.79 12.39 0.80
CA ASN A 316 2.20 12.74 0.98
C ASN A 316 2.75 13.68 -0.13
N ILE A 317 2.09 13.81 -1.27
CA ILE A 317 2.39 14.83 -2.28
C ILE A 317 2.28 16.22 -1.65
N GLY A 318 1.20 16.48 -0.91
CA GLY A 318 0.94 17.76 -0.28
C GLY A 318 2.03 18.16 0.72
N ILE A 319 2.44 17.23 1.61
CA ILE A 319 3.49 17.53 2.59
C ILE A 319 4.85 17.75 1.91
N ALA A 320 5.20 16.98 0.88
CA ALA A 320 6.45 17.15 0.15
C ALA A 320 6.52 18.51 -0.56
N LEU A 321 5.42 18.94 -1.20
CA LEU A 321 5.30 20.26 -1.82
C LEU A 321 5.49 21.40 -0.81
N LEU A 322 4.83 21.30 0.35
CA LEU A 322 4.90 22.32 1.41
C LEU A 322 6.28 22.38 2.03
N LEU A 323 6.88 21.24 2.38
CA LEU A 323 8.24 21.19 2.94
C LEU A 323 9.29 21.71 1.97
N GLY A 324 9.23 21.29 0.70
CA GLY A 324 10.19 21.75 -0.31
C GLY A 324 10.10 23.26 -0.56
N ALA A 325 8.90 23.82 -0.64
CA ALA A 325 8.68 25.26 -0.79
C ALA A 325 9.08 26.04 0.49
N TRP A 326 8.78 25.48 1.68
CA TRP A 326 9.15 26.07 2.96
C TRP A 326 10.68 26.09 3.15
N MET A 327 11.38 25.01 2.77
CA MET A 327 12.85 24.97 2.80
C MET A 327 13.48 25.98 1.85
N ASP A 328 12.94 26.15 0.63
CA ASP A 328 13.39 27.18 -0.31
C ASP A 328 13.17 28.59 0.25
N TYR A 329 12.00 28.85 0.86
CA TYR A 329 11.71 30.13 1.52
C TYR A 329 12.68 30.43 2.65
N PHE A 330 12.94 29.48 3.54
CA PHE A 330 13.87 29.63 4.66
C PHE A 330 15.30 29.87 4.20
N HIS A 331 15.75 29.09 3.22
CA HIS A 331 17.12 29.24 2.65
C HIS A 331 17.35 30.65 2.08
N ARG A 332 16.34 31.25 1.44
CA ARG A 332 16.44 32.62 0.92
C ARG A 332 16.47 33.68 2.02
N ARG A 333 15.88 33.40 3.18
CA ARG A 333 15.77 34.37 4.28
C ARG A 333 16.94 34.29 5.27
N GLN A 334 17.55 33.16 5.44
CA GLN A 334 18.68 32.97 6.36
C GLN A 334 19.98 33.47 5.72
N ARG A 335 20.65 34.44 6.40
CA ARG A 335 22.01 34.92 6.05
C ARG A 335 23.11 33.92 6.39
N SER A 336 22.84 32.93 7.28
CA SER A 336 23.84 31.93 7.69
C SER A 336 23.51 30.56 7.10
N SER A 337 24.31 30.11 6.13
CA SER A 337 24.20 28.78 5.53
C SER A 337 24.49 27.64 6.53
N ARG A 338 25.33 27.89 7.54
CA ARG A 338 25.77 26.88 8.54
C ARG A 338 24.60 26.29 9.31
N ASN A 339 23.67 27.11 9.84
CA ASN A 339 22.53 26.63 10.62
C ASN A 339 21.54 25.82 9.75
N ALA A 340 21.38 26.21 8.48
CA ALA A 340 20.56 25.45 7.53
C ALA A 340 21.15 24.07 7.25
N TRP A 341 22.48 23.97 7.09
CA TRP A 341 23.17 22.70 6.90
C TRP A 341 23.09 21.82 8.15
N ILE A 342 23.28 22.38 9.34
CA ILE A 342 23.14 21.65 10.61
C ILE A 342 21.72 21.09 10.74
N ALA A 343 20.70 21.90 10.49
CA ALA A 343 19.30 21.45 10.53
C ALA A 343 19.01 20.33 9.50
N ALA A 344 19.51 20.47 8.28
CA ALA A 344 19.35 19.44 7.24
C ALA A 344 20.01 18.12 7.65
N VAL A 345 21.24 18.16 8.15
CA VAL A 345 21.96 16.97 8.63
C VAL A 345 21.24 16.33 9.81
N ALA A 346 20.75 17.13 10.77
CA ALA A 346 19.98 16.63 11.91
C ALA A 346 18.69 15.93 11.48
N VAL A 347 17.94 16.50 10.52
CA VAL A 347 16.73 15.87 9.96
C VAL A 347 17.08 14.57 9.23
N LEU A 348 18.12 14.56 8.40
CA LEU A 348 18.57 13.35 7.70
C LEU A 348 19.00 12.27 8.70
N ALA A 349 19.76 12.64 9.74
CA ALA A 349 20.15 11.71 10.80
C ALA A 349 18.94 11.15 11.55
N ALA A 350 17.94 11.99 11.84
CA ALA A 350 16.68 11.55 12.49
C ALA A 350 15.84 10.60 11.62
N LEU A 351 15.97 10.65 10.28
CA LEU A 351 15.29 9.77 9.35
C LEU A 351 16.00 8.41 9.15
N VAL A 352 17.26 8.26 9.58
CA VAL A 352 18.01 7.01 9.43
C VAL A 352 17.39 5.86 10.21
N PRO A 353 17.08 5.97 11.53
CA PRO A 353 16.49 4.86 12.28
C PRO A 353 15.17 4.35 11.70
N PRO A 354 14.16 5.20 11.37
CA PRO A 354 12.94 4.72 10.73
C PRO A 354 13.21 4.11 9.36
N SER A 355 14.15 4.66 8.59
CA SER A 355 14.51 4.09 7.28
C SER A 355 15.13 2.70 7.40
N LEU A 356 15.98 2.46 8.40
CA LEU A 356 16.55 1.15 8.68
C LEU A 356 15.48 0.16 9.16
N SER A 357 14.59 0.58 10.07
CA SER A 357 13.54 -0.28 10.60
C SER A 357 12.58 -0.78 9.51
N LEU A 358 12.28 0.05 8.50
CA LEU A 358 11.43 -0.34 7.37
C LEU A 358 11.98 -1.49 6.52
N ARG A 359 13.29 -1.77 6.60
CA ARG A 359 13.97 -2.82 5.84
C ARG A 359 14.12 -4.13 6.61
N THR A 360 13.55 -4.18 7.80
CA THR A 360 13.52 -5.40 8.63
C THR A 360 12.25 -6.22 8.41
N PRO A 361 12.27 -7.53 8.69
CA PRO A 361 11.07 -8.37 8.66
C PRO A 361 9.96 -7.85 9.56
N GLN A 362 10.32 -7.29 10.72
CA GLN A 362 9.39 -6.76 11.73
C GLN A 362 8.67 -5.47 11.29
N SER A 363 9.05 -4.89 10.15
CA SER A 363 8.39 -3.68 9.62
C SER A 363 6.96 -3.93 9.11
N ARG A 364 6.53 -5.18 9.01
CA ARG A 364 5.19 -5.60 8.59
C ARG A 364 4.49 -6.36 9.73
N SER A 365 3.16 -6.46 9.62
CA SER A 365 2.32 -7.06 10.65
C SER A 365 2.49 -8.57 10.80
N ASN A 366 2.92 -9.23 9.74
CA ASN A 366 3.23 -10.66 9.72
C ASN A 366 4.37 -10.97 8.73
N ASP A 367 4.89 -12.17 8.81
CA ASP A 367 5.93 -12.72 7.92
C ASP A 367 5.52 -14.12 7.46
N VAL A 368 4.89 -14.20 6.28
CA VAL A 368 4.37 -15.47 5.74
C VAL A 368 5.50 -16.45 5.41
N THR A 369 6.69 -15.95 5.05
CA THR A 369 7.86 -16.78 4.79
C THR A 369 8.35 -17.47 6.07
N ALA A 370 8.41 -16.70 7.18
CA ALA A 370 8.78 -17.28 8.47
C ALA A 370 7.72 -18.24 9.01
N ILE A 371 6.43 -18.00 8.71
CA ILE A 371 5.34 -18.92 9.08
C ILE A 371 5.49 -20.25 8.32
N GLY A 372 5.68 -20.22 7.00
CA GLY A 372 5.93 -21.42 6.19
C GLY A 372 7.15 -22.19 6.70
N ALA A 373 8.27 -21.51 6.92
CA ALA A 373 9.49 -22.12 7.45
C ALA A 373 9.28 -22.76 8.83
N ALA A 374 8.47 -22.15 9.70
CA ALA A 374 8.11 -22.74 11.01
C ALA A 374 7.25 -24.01 10.83
N VAL A 375 6.28 -24.01 9.91
CA VAL A 375 5.49 -25.20 9.58
C VAL A 375 6.40 -26.33 9.06
N ARG A 376 7.32 -26.02 8.15
CA ARG A 376 8.30 -27.02 7.64
C ARG A 376 9.18 -27.58 8.77
N LYS A 377 9.64 -26.74 9.68
CA LYS A 377 10.50 -27.15 10.80
C LYS A 377 9.80 -28.06 11.79
N GLU A 378 8.56 -27.74 12.14
CA GLU A 378 7.78 -28.44 13.15
C GLU A 378 7.06 -29.67 12.59
N GLY A 379 6.72 -29.67 11.28
CA GLY A 379 5.99 -30.73 10.61
C GLY A 379 6.86 -31.92 10.21
N ARG A 380 6.27 -33.11 10.17
CA ARG A 380 6.86 -34.36 9.70
C ARG A 380 6.01 -34.94 8.57
N PRO A 381 6.58 -35.67 7.60
CA PRO A 381 5.77 -36.39 6.62
C PRO A 381 4.73 -37.28 7.31
N GLY A 382 3.45 -37.14 6.88
CA GLY A 382 2.35 -37.87 7.47
C GLY A 382 1.61 -37.13 8.61
N ASP A 383 2.08 -35.99 9.09
CA ASP A 383 1.36 -35.18 10.04
C ASP A 383 0.14 -34.48 9.40
N GLY A 384 -0.87 -34.20 10.20
CA GLY A 384 -1.96 -33.30 9.82
C GLY A 384 -1.57 -31.83 9.91
N LEU A 385 -2.07 -31.01 8.99
CA LEU A 385 -1.98 -29.55 9.02
C LEU A 385 -3.37 -28.98 9.28
N LEU A 386 -3.48 -28.11 10.27
CA LEU A 386 -4.74 -27.48 10.63
C LEU A 386 -4.58 -25.96 10.75
N TYR A 387 -5.37 -25.22 10.00
CA TYR A 387 -5.53 -23.77 10.16
C TYR A 387 -6.75 -23.53 11.05
N LEU A 388 -6.56 -22.90 12.23
CA LEU A 388 -7.70 -22.66 13.14
C LEU A 388 -8.78 -21.83 12.45
N SER A 389 -8.43 -20.71 11.82
CA SER A 389 -9.31 -20.07 10.86
C SER A 389 -8.91 -20.50 9.44
N GLY A 390 -9.86 -20.87 8.60
CA GLY A 390 -9.60 -21.22 7.21
C GLY A 390 -8.88 -20.13 6.44
N GLN A 391 -9.12 -18.87 6.79
CA GLN A 391 -8.44 -17.70 6.21
C GLN A 391 -6.92 -17.70 6.43
N HIS A 392 -6.42 -18.42 7.44
CA HIS A 392 -4.97 -18.50 7.71
C HIS A 392 -4.19 -19.30 6.66
N ARG A 393 -4.85 -20.04 5.75
CA ARG A 393 -4.17 -20.70 4.61
C ARG A 393 -3.41 -19.71 3.73
N VAL A 394 -3.89 -18.47 3.62
CA VAL A 394 -3.19 -17.40 2.89
C VAL A 394 -1.78 -17.15 3.46
N LEU A 395 -1.54 -17.45 4.74
CA LEU A 395 -0.25 -17.23 5.40
C LEU A 395 0.85 -18.21 4.95
N THR A 396 0.51 -19.33 4.34
CA THR A 396 1.48 -20.31 3.86
C THR A 396 1.40 -20.55 2.34
N ALA A 397 0.36 -20.01 1.70
CA ALA A 397 0.08 -20.29 0.29
C ALA A 397 1.12 -19.73 -0.70
N ALA A 398 1.97 -18.78 -0.27
CA ALA A 398 3.08 -18.27 -1.07
C ALA A 398 4.31 -19.20 -1.07
N SER A 399 4.34 -20.21 -0.18
CA SER A 399 5.45 -21.18 -0.03
C SER A 399 4.87 -22.60 0.08
N PRO A 400 4.25 -23.12 -0.99
CA PRO A 400 3.59 -24.44 -0.95
C PRO A 400 4.58 -25.58 -0.66
N GLU A 401 5.86 -25.42 -0.96
CA GLU A 401 6.94 -26.36 -0.64
C GLU A 401 7.12 -26.57 0.88
N ASP A 402 6.68 -25.61 1.70
CA ASP A 402 6.77 -25.70 3.16
C ASP A 402 5.64 -26.52 3.79
N THR A 403 4.57 -26.80 3.04
CA THR A 403 3.36 -27.46 3.55
C THR A 403 2.95 -28.73 2.79
N ARG A 404 3.42 -28.94 1.55
CA ARG A 404 2.98 -30.02 0.64
C ARG A 404 3.16 -31.45 1.17
N PHE A 405 4.02 -31.66 2.17
CA PHE A 405 4.26 -32.97 2.79
C PHE A 405 3.33 -33.24 3.99
N LEU A 406 2.46 -32.29 4.32
CA LEU A 406 1.43 -32.37 5.35
C LEU A 406 0.05 -32.52 4.69
N THR A 407 -0.89 -33.11 5.41
CA THR A 407 -2.29 -33.24 4.96
C THR A 407 -3.13 -32.13 5.57
N ASP A 408 -3.70 -31.22 4.76
CA ASP A 408 -4.68 -30.23 5.25
C ASP A 408 -5.97 -30.93 5.69
N LEU A 409 -6.26 -30.93 6.99
CA LEU A 409 -7.34 -31.69 7.60
C LEU A 409 -8.71 -31.08 7.36
N ALA A 410 -8.78 -29.80 7.04
CA ALA A 410 -10.05 -29.10 6.91
C ALA A 410 -10.39 -28.74 5.45
N LEU A 411 -9.51 -28.95 4.49
CA LEU A 411 -9.70 -28.53 3.10
C LEU A 411 -10.60 -29.53 2.33
N ALA A 412 -11.70 -29.03 1.75
CA ALA A 412 -12.57 -29.75 0.80
C ALA A 412 -12.19 -29.42 -0.65
N GLN A 413 -11.98 -28.14 -0.96
CA GLN A 413 -11.57 -27.65 -2.28
C GLN A 413 -10.43 -26.67 -2.16
N ASP A 414 -9.41 -26.83 -3.00
CA ASP A 414 -8.26 -25.94 -3.00
C ASP A 414 -8.63 -24.49 -3.43
N PRO A 415 -7.79 -23.49 -3.07
CA PRO A 415 -8.07 -22.09 -3.36
C PRO A 415 -8.25 -21.76 -4.84
N VAL A 416 -7.57 -22.46 -5.75
CA VAL A 416 -7.62 -22.17 -7.20
C VAL A 416 -8.92 -22.73 -7.78
N SER A 417 -9.25 -24.00 -7.52
CA SER A 417 -10.45 -24.64 -8.03
C SER A 417 -11.76 -24.05 -7.48
N SER A 418 -11.71 -23.54 -6.25
CA SER A 418 -12.87 -22.87 -5.61
C SER A 418 -12.98 -21.37 -5.92
N ASN A 419 -12.06 -20.79 -6.68
CA ASN A 419 -11.98 -19.35 -6.93
C ASN A 419 -12.02 -18.50 -5.65
N THR A 420 -11.31 -18.94 -4.60
CA THR A 420 -11.16 -18.25 -3.32
C THR A 420 -9.69 -18.03 -2.99
N LEU A 421 -9.39 -17.31 -1.91
CA LEU A 421 -7.98 -17.17 -1.41
C LEU A 421 -7.59 -18.30 -0.46
N ALA A 422 -8.56 -18.88 0.25
CA ALA A 422 -8.29 -19.80 1.35
C ALA A 422 -8.82 -21.23 1.11
N GLY A 423 -9.48 -21.48 -0.03
CA GLY A 423 -10.18 -22.73 -0.29
C GLY A 423 -11.54 -22.81 0.44
N VAL A 424 -12.21 -23.93 0.23
CA VAL A 424 -13.49 -24.26 0.91
C VAL A 424 -13.22 -25.35 1.93
N GLU A 425 -13.71 -25.17 3.14
CA GLU A 425 -13.54 -26.16 4.21
C GLU A 425 -14.64 -27.21 4.20
N LEU A 426 -14.31 -28.39 4.69
CA LEU A 426 -15.23 -29.48 4.99
C LEU A 426 -16.29 -29.06 6.03
N PRO A 427 -17.43 -29.75 6.10
CA PRO A 427 -18.36 -29.62 7.23
C PRO A 427 -17.67 -29.88 8.58
N ALA A 428 -18.15 -29.23 9.63
CA ALA A 428 -17.54 -29.28 10.95
C ALA A 428 -17.35 -30.72 11.50
N GLN A 429 -18.31 -31.60 11.24
CA GLN A 429 -18.28 -33.02 11.67
C GLN A 429 -17.16 -33.78 10.96
N ASP A 430 -16.99 -33.56 9.65
CA ASP A 430 -15.97 -34.24 8.84
C ASP A 430 -14.57 -33.78 9.21
N ILE A 431 -14.41 -32.47 9.53
CA ILE A 431 -13.13 -31.95 10.05
C ILE A 431 -12.77 -32.66 11.35
N ALA A 432 -13.71 -32.76 12.31
CA ALA A 432 -13.47 -33.41 13.58
C ALA A 432 -13.11 -34.89 13.41
N ALA A 433 -13.84 -35.61 12.55
CA ALA A 433 -13.55 -37.01 12.25
C ALA A 433 -12.14 -37.18 11.65
N ARG A 434 -11.82 -36.37 10.63
CA ARG A 434 -10.52 -36.42 9.96
C ARG A 434 -9.34 -36.06 10.90
N MET A 435 -9.54 -35.13 11.82
CA MET A 435 -8.54 -34.81 12.85
C MET A 435 -8.21 -36.05 13.72
N LEU A 436 -9.21 -36.87 14.02
CA LEU A 436 -9.02 -38.06 14.85
C LEU A 436 -8.33 -39.24 14.12
N GLU A 437 -8.05 -39.14 12.84
CA GLU A 437 -7.24 -40.11 12.08
C GLU A 437 -5.73 -39.89 12.27
N PHE A 438 -5.33 -38.74 12.82
CA PHE A 438 -3.93 -38.34 12.95
C PHE A 438 -3.49 -38.34 14.42
N ASP A 439 -2.27 -38.82 14.66
CA ASP A 439 -1.67 -38.79 16.01
C ASP A 439 -0.94 -37.47 16.30
N ARG A 440 -0.57 -36.74 15.23
CA ARG A 440 0.16 -35.49 15.33
C ARG A 440 -0.38 -34.45 14.33
N ILE A 441 -0.67 -33.26 14.83
CA ILE A 441 -1.24 -32.15 14.05
C ILE A 441 -0.41 -30.91 14.26
N VAL A 442 0.01 -30.29 13.15
CA VAL A 442 0.62 -28.94 13.13
C VAL A 442 -0.50 -27.92 12.98
N VAL A 443 -0.62 -27.01 13.93
CA VAL A 443 -1.69 -26.00 13.98
C VAL A 443 -1.13 -24.63 13.72
N VAL A 444 -1.70 -23.92 12.72
CA VAL A 444 -1.37 -22.53 12.40
C VAL A 444 -2.51 -21.63 12.87
N ARG A 445 -2.18 -20.62 13.69
CA ARG A 445 -3.14 -19.62 14.19
C ARG A 445 -2.52 -18.23 14.23
N ALA A 446 -3.37 -17.17 14.23
CA ALA A 446 -2.91 -15.80 14.45
C ALA A 446 -2.22 -15.64 15.81
N ALA A 447 -1.34 -14.65 15.92
CA ALA A 447 -0.58 -14.40 17.15
C ALA A 447 -1.45 -14.04 18.38
N GLY A 448 -2.63 -13.41 18.14
CA GLY A 448 -3.57 -13.01 19.18
C GLY A 448 -4.42 -14.16 19.77
N ALA A 449 -5.27 -13.84 20.73
CA ALA A 449 -6.32 -14.73 21.20
C ALA A 449 -7.29 -15.00 20.04
N HIS A 450 -7.71 -16.26 19.90
CA HIS A 450 -8.67 -16.68 18.89
C HIS A 450 -9.93 -17.18 19.59
N SER A 451 -11.06 -16.58 19.26
CA SER A 451 -12.38 -17.09 19.59
C SER A 451 -13.02 -17.64 18.33
N PRO A 452 -13.56 -18.86 18.32
CA PRO A 452 -14.25 -19.42 17.18
C PRO A 452 -15.37 -18.51 16.70
N THR A 453 -15.47 -18.30 15.39
CA THR A 453 -16.49 -17.43 14.77
C THR A 453 -17.52 -18.20 13.95
N ASN A 454 -17.27 -19.49 13.72
CA ASN A 454 -18.12 -20.38 12.92
C ASN A 454 -18.03 -21.83 13.42
N PRO A 455 -18.97 -22.73 13.01
CA PRO A 455 -19.01 -24.12 13.44
C PRO A 455 -17.73 -24.91 13.15
N GLN A 456 -17.03 -24.62 12.02
CA GLN A 456 -15.80 -25.30 11.67
C GLN A 456 -14.66 -24.96 12.67
N GLU A 457 -14.50 -23.68 13.01
CA GLU A 457 -13.51 -23.23 14.01
C GLU A 457 -13.82 -23.81 15.41
N GLU A 458 -15.09 -23.88 15.78
CA GLU A 458 -15.51 -24.51 17.04
C GLU A 458 -15.18 -26.00 17.06
N ALA A 459 -15.47 -26.73 15.98
CA ALA A 459 -15.14 -28.16 15.86
C ALA A 459 -13.63 -28.39 15.98
N LYS A 460 -12.81 -27.61 15.28
CA LYS A 460 -11.34 -27.67 15.36
C LYS A 460 -10.86 -27.45 16.79
N THR A 461 -11.33 -26.39 17.42
CA THR A 461 -10.90 -26.00 18.77
C THR A 461 -11.32 -27.01 19.82
N SER A 462 -12.59 -27.49 19.78
CA SER A 462 -13.12 -28.46 20.73
C SER A 462 -12.45 -29.84 20.58
N THR A 463 -12.19 -30.28 19.33
CA THR A 463 -11.50 -31.54 19.07
C THR A 463 -10.06 -31.50 19.58
N LEU A 464 -9.33 -30.40 19.32
CA LEU A 464 -7.97 -30.22 19.87
C LEU A 464 -7.98 -30.30 21.41
N ARG A 465 -8.91 -29.59 22.07
CA ARG A 465 -8.98 -29.58 23.55
C ARG A 465 -9.32 -30.94 24.15
N ARG A 466 -10.18 -31.73 23.50
CA ARG A 466 -10.64 -33.02 24.04
C ARG A 466 -9.66 -34.16 23.81
N HIS A 467 -8.99 -34.16 22.65
CA HIS A 467 -8.27 -35.36 22.18
C HIS A 467 -6.78 -35.16 21.99
N PHE A 468 -6.28 -33.92 22.04
CA PHE A 468 -4.89 -33.61 21.79
C PHE A 468 -4.28 -32.76 22.93
N ARG A 469 -2.96 -32.90 23.11
CA ARG A 469 -2.15 -32.04 24.01
C ARG A 469 -1.18 -31.22 23.19
N GLU A 470 -1.05 -29.95 23.52
CA GLU A 470 -0.05 -29.08 22.92
C GLU A 470 1.35 -29.53 23.39
N TYR A 471 2.16 -29.94 22.45
CA TYR A 471 3.54 -30.42 22.71
C TYR A 471 4.54 -29.27 22.69
N GLY A 472 4.37 -28.30 21.80
CA GLY A 472 5.24 -27.15 21.67
C GLY A 472 4.63 -26.06 20.78
N THR A 473 5.12 -24.83 20.95
CA THR A 473 4.67 -23.67 20.15
C THR A 473 5.87 -22.83 19.73
N THR A 474 5.96 -22.58 18.43
CA THR A 474 6.90 -21.64 17.82
C THR A 474 6.17 -20.33 17.50
N HIS A 475 6.67 -19.23 18.06
CA HIS A 475 6.15 -17.89 17.83
C HIS A 475 6.87 -17.25 16.66
N VAL A 476 6.13 -16.81 15.66
CA VAL A 476 6.62 -16.06 14.49
C VAL A 476 5.87 -14.74 14.34
N ASN A 477 6.44 -13.81 13.60
CA ASN A 477 5.78 -12.51 13.41
C ASN A 477 4.42 -12.71 12.74
N GLY A 478 3.34 -12.41 13.47
CA GLY A 478 1.95 -12.48 13.02
C GLY A 478 1.26 -13.83 13.23
N ALA A 479 1.95 -14.90 13.64
CA ALA A 479 1.34 -16.20 13.87
C ALA A 479 2.00 -17.02 14.98
N ARG A 480 1.32 -18.11 15.35
CA ARG A 480 1.85 -19.19 16.20
C ARG A 480 1.68 -20.49 15.45
N VAL A 481 2.74 -21.29 15.44
CA VAL A 481 2.75 -22.66 14.90
C VAL A 481 2.90 -23.58 16.09
N SER A 482 1.86 -24.36 16.40
CA SER A 482 1.83 -25.26 17.54
C SER A 482 1.75 -26.70 17.06
N VAL A 483 2.43 -27.60 17.74
CA VAL A 483 2.34 -29.04 17.53
C VAL A 483 1.43 -29.66 18.58
N TYR A 484 0.43 -30.37 18.14
CA TYR A 484 -0.47 -31.12 19.00
C TYR A 484 -0.28 -32.60 18.78
N VAL A 485 -0.22 -33.37 19.88
CA VAL A 485 -0.07 -34.83 19.86
C VAL A 485 -1.30 -35.44 20.55
N ARG A 486 -1.82 -36.52 19.98
CA ARG A 486 -2.96 -37.25 20.53
C ARG A 486 -2.68 -37.69 21.95
N GLY A 487 -3.53 -37.35 22.88
CA GLY A 487 -3.47 -37.85 24.23
C GLY A 487 -3.84 -39.34 24.21
N HIS A 488 -2.88 -40.22 24.40
CA HIS A 488 -3.22 -41.58 24.79
C HIS A 488 -3.83 -41.45 26.20
N ASP A 489 -5.10 -41.84 26.33
CA ASP A 489 -5.72 -42.06 27.64
C ASP A 489 -4.88 -43.14 28.36
N PRO A 490 -4.17 -42.86 29.46
CA PRO A 490 -3.56 -43.94 30.19
C PRO A 490 -4.72 -44.69 30.85
N SER A 491 -5.20 -45.76 30.20
CA SER A 491 -6.01 -46.77 30.93
C SER A 491 -5.35 -47.01 32.28
N PRO A 492 -6.09 -46.93 33.40
CA PRO A 492 -5.48 -47.14 34.69
C PRO A 492 -4.87 -48.57 34.66
N LYS A 493 -3.53 -48.65 34.65
CA LYS A 493 -2.84 -49.91 34.91
C LYS A 493 -3.34 -50.35 36.25
N ALA A 494 -4.16 -51.43 36.25
CA ALA A 494 -4.53 -52.18 37.43
C ALA A 494 -3.24 -52.53 38.15
N GLY A 495 -3.03 -51.94 39.32
CA GLY A 495 -1.90 -52.26 40.19
C GLY A 495 -1.97 -53.72 40.63
N PRO A 496 -0.88 -54.44 40.60
CA PRO A 496 -0.81 -55.75 41.28
C PRO A 496 -0.85 -55.53 42.81
N GLY A 497 -1.67 -56.37 43.43
CA GLY A 497 -2.12 -56.34 44.85
C GLY A 497 -1.06 -56.03 45.89
N SER A 498 -1.54 -55.31 46.84
CA SER A 498 -0.93 -55.12 48.12
C SER A 498 -0.69 -56.47 48.88
N ASN A 499 0.57 -56.71 49.20
CA ASN A 499 0.87 -57.53 50.34
C ASN A 499 1.75 -56.70 51.31
N SER A 500 1.08 -56.31 52.39
CA SER A 500 1.82 -55.93 53.61
C SER A 500 2.32 -57.22 54.30
N PRO A 501 3.42 -57.21 55.02
CA PRO A 501 3.28 -57.09 56.47
C PRO A 501 4.37 -56.24 57.18
N GLY A 502 3.90 -55.51 58.14
CA GLY A 502 4.35 -55.53 59.52
C GLY A 502 5.70 -54.93 59.94
N ALA A 503 5.55 -54.09 60.92
CA ALA A 503 6.35 -53.95 62.14
C ALA A 503 7.35 -52.78 62.24
N SER A 504 6.93 -51.90 63.10
CA SER A 504 7.67 -51.37 64.29
C SER A 504 8.94 -50.53 64.09
N GLY A 505 8.92 -49.39 64.72
CA GLY A 505 10.04 -48.99 65.59
C GLY A 505 10.53 -47.57 65.41
N GLU A 506 10.15 -46.72 66.39
CA GLU A 506 11.01 -45.75 67.13
C GLU A 506 11.59 -44.53 66.43
N VAL A 507 11.10 -43.34 66.80
CA VAL A 507 11.50 -42.39 67.80
C VAL A 507 12.83 -41.63 67.59
N MET A 508 12.71 -40.30 67.73
CA MET A 508 13.73 -39.26 68.03
C MET A 508 14.59 -38.73 66.86
N ARG A 509 14.53 -37.51 66.49
CA ARG A 509 14.70 -36.19 67.15
C ARG A 509 14.38 -35.07 66.12
#